data_7f2b1faa99209fb27c7dec4f411bfdd3
#
_entry.id   7f2b1faa99209fb27c7dec4f411bfdd3
#
_cell.length_a   1.000
_cell.length_b   1.000
_cell.length_c   1.000
_cell.angle_alpha   90.00
_cell.angle_beta   90.00
_cell.angle_gamma   90.00
#
_symmetry.space_group_name_H-M   'P 1'
#
loop_
_entity.id
_entity.type
_entity.pdbx_description
1 polymer ?
#
loop_
_entity_poly.entity_id
_entity_poly.type
_entity_poly.pdbx_seq_one_letter_code
_entity_poly.pdbx_strand_id
1 'polypeptide(L)'
;IASCLVGSEMCIRDRTGIVNFCLNYGSHAELTDAMRAIAGEVQNGTLAPADINEQTIESHLYRQLPPVDFMIRTSGEERISNFLLWQCAYAEFYFTPVLFPDFTKQCFDEALAEYAHRDRRMGGNTKKK
;
A
#
# COMPACT_ATOMS: atom_id res chain seq x y z
N ILE A 1 26.96 -12.02 -3.69
CA ILE A 1 26.02 -11.18 -2.93
C ILE A 1 24.84 -10.90 -3.84
N ALA A 2 23.90 -11.75 -3.85
CA ALA A 2 22.61 -11.47 -4.39
C ALA A 2 21.61 -12.07 -3.41
N SER A 3 21.30 -11.35 -2.36
CA SER A 3 20.02 -11.53 -1.73
C SER A 3 19.03 -10.98 -2.75
N CYS A 4 18.55 -11.82 -3.56
CA CYS A 4 17.53 -11.54 -4.53
C CYS A 4 16.20 -11.54 -3.76
N LEU A 5 15.70 -10.45 -3.33
CA LEU A 5 14.84 -9.58 -4.10
C LEU A 5 13.49 -10.23 -4.41
N VAL A 6 12.87 -10.76 -3.39
CA VAL A 6 11.42 -10.75 -3.36
C VAL A 6 11.04 -9.40 -2.75
N GLY A 7 10.68 -8.43 -3.62
CA GLY A 7 10.35 -7.08 -3.25
C GLY A 7 11.57 -6.20 -2.91
N SER A 8 12.27 -5.65 -3.92
CA SER A 8 13.21 -4.58 -3.66
C SER A 8 12.51 -3.24 -3.73
N GLU A 9 12.55 -2.52 -2.66
CA GLU A 9 12.06 -1.15 -2.57
C GLU A 9 13.25 -0.20 -2.51
N MET A 10 13.24 0.81 -3.37
CA MET A 10 14.14 1.94 -3.27
C MET A 10 13.38 3.13 -2.70
N CYS A 11 13.78 3.61 -1.55
CA CYS A 11 13.18 4.75 -0.89
C CYS A 11 14.10 5.95 -1.01
N ILE A 12 13.60 7.03 -1.59
CA ILE A 12 14.25 8.35 -1.59
C ILE A 12 13.52 9.19 -0.55
N ARG A 13 14.24 9.60 0.48
CA ARG A 13 13.71 10.44 1.55
C ARG A 13 14.45 11.77 1.55
N ASP A 14 13.71 12.84 1.37
CA ASP A 14 14.19 14.19 1.61
C ASP A 14 13.41 14.84 2.78
N ARG A 15 13.53 16.15 2.94
CA ARG A 15 12.85 16.88 4.00
C ARG A 15 11.36 17.09 3.75
N THR A 16 10.87 16.82 2.55
CA THR A 16 9.53 17.16 2.08
C THR A 16 8.67 15.95 1.76
N GLY A 17 9.26 14.78 1.53
CA GLY A 17 8.49 13.57 1.20
C GLY A 17 9.31 12.29 1.14
N ILE A 18 8.61 11.20 0.90
CA ILE A 18 9.18 9.87 0.68
C ILE A 18 8.69 9.38 -0.67
N VAL A 19 9.64 9.01 -1.55
CA VAL A 19 9.33 8.29 -2.79
C VAL A 19 9.77 6.85 -2.61
N ASN A 20 8.86 5.91 -2.81
CA ASN A 20 9.10 4.49 -2.68
C ASN A 20 8.89 3.80 -4.03
N PHE A 21 9.90 3.10 -4.54
CA PHE A 21 9.82 2.33 -5.78
C PHE A 21 9.71 0.85 -5.45
N CYS A 22 8.59 0.25 -5.82
CA CYS A 22 8.33 -1.18 -5.65
C CYS A 22 8.80 -1.93 -6.91
N LEU A 23 9.93 -2.61 -6.82
CA LEU A 23 10.48 -3.44 -7.90
C LEU A 23 10.31 -4.91 -7.56
N ASN A 24 9.74 -5.69 -8.48
CA ASN A 24 9.43 -7.10 -8.27
C ASN A 24 8.62 -7.35 -6.98
N TYR A 25 7.69 -6.46 -6.69
CA TYR A 25 6.84 -6.47 -5.49
C TYR A 25 5.56 -7.27 -5.74
N GLY A 26 5.10 -7.96 -4.72
CA GLY A 26 3.79 -8.59 -4.70
C GLY A 26 3.29 -8.75 -3.26
N SER A 27 2.11 -8.25 -2.99
CA SER A 27 1.54 -8.21 -1.63
C SER A 27 1.31 -9.59 -1.02
N HIS A 28 1.00 -10.61 -1.83
CA HIS A 28 0.90 -11.98 -1.32
C HIS A 28 2.24 -12.49 -0.77
N ALA A 29 3.35 -12.16 -1.43
CA ALA A 29 4.68 -12.52 -0.94
C ALA A 29 5.01 -11.74 0.35
N GLU A 30 4.79 -10.44 0.36
CA GLU A 30 5.00 -9.59 1.54
C GLU A 30 4.23 -10.11 2.75
N LEU A 31 2.93 -10.38 2.61
CA LEU A 31 2.09 -10.91 3.69
C LEU A 31 2.54 -12.31 4.13
N THR A 32 2.96 -13.15 3.21
CA THR A 32 3.48 -14.49 3.53
C THR A 32 4.76 -14.39 4.35
N ASP A 33 5.67 -13.49 3.99
CA ASP A 33 6.93 -13.29 4.70
C ASP A 33 6.68 -12.65 6.08
N ALA A 34 5.74 -11.71 6.19
CA ALA A 34 5.30 -11.16 7.47
C ALA A 34 4.75 -12.26 8.39
N MET A 35 3.88 -13.14 7.87
CA MET A 35 3.34 -14.27 8.63
C MET A 35 4.43 -15.26 9.11
N ARG A 36 5.43 -15.53 8.27
CA ARG A 36 6.56 -16.38 8.65
C ARG A 36 7.39 -15.77 9.76
N ALA A 37 7.64 -14.46 9.69
CA ALA A 37 8.38 -13.75 10.74
C ALA A 37 7.63 -13.78 12.06
N ILE A 38 6.33 -13.47 12.06
CA ILE A 38 5.45 -13.53 13.24
C ILE A 38 5.41 -14.96 13.82
N ALA A 39 5.28 -15.98 12.98
CA ALA A 39 5.30 -17.38 13.43
C ALA A 39 6.63 -17.72 14.11
N GLY A 40 7.74 -17.22 13.61
CA GLY A 40 9.06 -17.38 14.22
C GLY A 40 9.13 -16.73 15.61
N GLU A 41 8.59 -15.54 15.79
CA GLU A 41 8.51 -14.85 17.09
C GLU A 41 7.65 -15.64 18.09
N VAL A 42 6.53 -16.18 17.64
CA VAL A 42 5.68 -17.04 18.47
C VAL A 42 6.42 -18.31 18.88
N GLN A 43 7.11 -18.97 17.94
CA GLN A 43 7.89 -20.17 18.23
C GLN A 43 9.01 -19.91 19.24
N ASN A 44 9.66 -18.75 19.16
CA ASN A 44 10.74 -18.35 20.07
C ASN A 44 10.23 -17.82 21.41
N GLY A 45 8.93 -17.70 21.60
CA GLY A 45 8.31 -17.18 22.83
C GLY A 45 8.44 -15.67 23.05
N THR A 46 8.81 -14.92 22.00
CA THR A 46 8.92 -13.45 22.06
C THR A 46 7.60 -12.74 21.79
N LEU A 47 6.63 -13.45 21.20
CA LEU A 47 5.27 -12.98 20.95
C LEU A 47 4.26 -14.06 21.35
N ALA A 48 3.24 -13.69 22.14
CA ALA A 48 2.14 -14.63 22.38
C ALA A 48 1.11 -14.57 21.25
N PRO A 49 0.53 -15.71 20.83
CA PRO A 49 -0.50 -15.70 19.78
C PRO A 49 -1.68 -14.76 20.04
N ALA A 50 -2.04 -14.55 21.31
CA ALA A 50 -3.11 -13.66 21.71
C ALA A 50 -2.79 -12.16 21.52
N ASP A 51 -1.50 -11.81 21.40
CA ASP A 51 -1.03 -10.43 21.22
C ASP A 51 -0.89 -10.06 19.74
N ILE A 52 -1.11 -11.00 18.83
CA ILE A 52 -1.09 -10.73 17.39
C ILE A 52 -2.30 -9.86 17.04
N ASN A 53 -2.03 -8.68 16.48
CA ASN A 53 -3.02 -7.71 16.05
C ASN A 53 -2.59 -7.04 14.73
N GLU A 54 -3.40 -6.09 14.24
CA GLU A 54 -3.11 -5.38 12.98
C GLU A 54 -1.73 -4.71 12.99
N GLN A 55 -1.37 -4.08 14.10
CA GLN A 55 -0.08 -3.40 14.24
C GLN A 55 1.10 -4.39 14.23
N THR A 56 0.90 -5.60 14.75
CA THR A 56 1.88 -6.68 14.63
C THR A 56 2.16 -7.01 13.17
N ILE A 57 1.10 -7.14 12.37
CA ILE A 57 1.25 -7.39 10.93
C ILE A 57 1.96 -6.23 10.24
N GLU A 58 1.52 -4.99 10.48
CA GLU A 58 2.10 -3.78 9.89
C GLU A 58 3.60 -3.65 10.19
N SER A 59 4.04 -3.99 11.41
CA SER A 59 5.44 -3.93 11.80
C SER A 59 6.33 -4.95 11.07
N HIS A 60 5.73 -6.00 10.49
CA HIS A 60 6.43 -7.05 9.75
C HIS A 60 6.30 -6.91 8.22
N LEU A 61 5.57 -5.90 7.72
CA LEU A 61 5.58 -5.58 6.29
C LEU A 61 6.96 -5.07 5.85
N TYR A 62 7.27 -5.18 4.57
CA TYR A 62 8.57 -4.78 4.03
C TYR A 62 8.95 -3.34 4.35
N ARG A 63 7.95 -2.47 4.46
CA ARG A 63 8.12 -1.07 4.85
C ARG A 63 6.99 -0.61 5.76
N GLN A 64 7.35 0.08 6.81
CA GLN A 64 6.40 0.80 7.67
C GLN A 64 6.08 2.15 7.01
N LEU A 65 5.15 2.12 6.08
CA LEU A 65 4.62 3.30 5.43
C LEU A 65 3.21 3.60 5.95
N PRO A 66 2.77 4.86 5.93
CA PRO A 66 1.38 5.16 6.24
C PRO A 66 0.44 4.44 5.26
N PRO A 67 -0.81 4.17 5.66
CA PRO A 67 -1.83 3.64 4.77
C PRO A 67 -1.94 4.47 3.49
N VAL A 68 -2.26 3.83 2.38
CA VAL A 68 -2.46 4.50 1.10
C VAL A 68 -3.80 5.25 1.14
N ASP A 69 -3.77 6.54 0.95
CA ASP A 69 -4.99 7.35 0.84
C ASP A 69 -5.60 7.29 -0.55
N PHE A 70 -4.76 7.31 -1.58
CA PHE A 70 -5.20 7.41 -2.96
C PHE A 70 -4.33 6.56 -3.89
N MET A 71 -4.96 5.70 -4.67
CA MET A 71 -4.32 4.84 -5.65
C MET A 71 -4.76 5.26 -7.05
N ILE A 72 -3.79 5.66 -7.87
CA ILE A 72 -4.02 5.96 -9.29
C ILE A 72 -3.52 4.78 -10.12
N ARG A 73 -4.38 4.25 -10.97
CA ARG A 73 -4.00 3.25 -11.95
C ARG A 73 -4.32 3.71 -13.35
N THR A 74 -3.30 3.71 -14.19
CA THR A 74 -3.34 4.08 -15.59
C THR A 74 -3.69 2.90 -16.50
N SER A 75 -3.79 3.13 -17.80
CA SER A 75 -3.94 2.12 -18.87
C SER A 75 -5.32 1.43 -18.93
N GLY A 76 -6.35 2.02 -18.33
CA GLY A 76 -7.71 1.47 -18.37
C GLY A 76 -7.92 0.17 -17.59
N GLU A 77 -6.98 -0.19 -16.74
CA GLU A 77 -7.01 -1.42 -15.95
C GLU A 77 -7.65 -1.18 -14.59
N GLU A 78 -8.82 -1.78 -14.34
CA GLU A 78 -9.60 -1.62 -13.10
C GLU A 78 -9.32 -2.75 -12.11
N ARG A 79 -8.06 -2.96 -11.77
CA ARG A 79 -7.59 -3.98 -10.82
C ARG A 79 -6.30 -3.54 -10.13
N ILE A 80 -6.02 -4.06 -8.95
CA ILE A 80 -4.80 -3.72 -8.20
C ILE A 80 -3.65 -4.72 -8.41
N SER A 81 -3.91 -5.88 -9.02
CA SER A 81 -2.90 -6.86 -9.44
C SER A 81 -1.89 -7.21 -8.35
N ASN A 82 -2.36 -7.54 -7.16
CA ASN A 82 -1.52 -7.91 -6.02
C ASN A 82 -0.57 -6.79 -5.55
N PHE A 83 -0.97 -5.53 -5.75
CA PHE A 83 -0.18 -4.38 -5.32
C PHE A 83 -0.76 -3.76 -4.04
N LEU A 84 0.05 -3.70 -2.97
CA LEU A 84 -0.24 -3.06 -1.69
C LEU A 84 -1.61 -3.42 -1.07
N LEU A 85 -1.97 -4.73 -1.04
CA LEU A 85 -3.29 -5.18 -0.57
C LEU A 85 -3.62 -4.69 0.84
N TRP A 86 -2.68 -4.82 1.77
CA TRP A 86 -2.85 -4.38 3.15
C TRP A 86 -2.95 -2.86 3.25
N GLN A 87 -2.01 -2.17 2.63
CA GLN A 87 -1.89 -0.72 2.72
C GLN A 87 -3.02 0.03 2.02
N CYS A 88 -3.67 -0.62 1.01
CA CYS A 88 -4.78 -0.05 0.26
C CYS A 88 -6.16 -0.39 0.81
N ALA A 89 -6.27 -1.01 1.98
CA ALA A 89 -7.55 -1.47 2.54
C ALA A 89 -8.63 -0.38 2.60
N TYR A 90 -8.25 0.87 2.78
CA TYR A 90 -9.15 2.04 2.82
C TYR A 90 -8.79 3.10 1.78
N ALA A 91 -7.99 2.74 0.77
CA ALA A 91 -7.60 3.67 -0.29
C ALA A 91 -8.77 4.00 -1.21
N GLU A 92 -8.81 5.25 -1.65
CA GLU A 92 -9.64 5.65 -2.78
C GLU A 92 -8.94 5.28 -4.08
N PHE A 93 -9.69 4.72 -5.05
CA PHE A 93 -9.13 4.30 -6.34
C PHE A 93 -9.54 5.25 -7.45
N TYR A 94 -8.58 5.60 -8.29
CA TYR A 94 -8.79 6.36 -9.51
C TYR A 94 -8.23 5.56 -10.70
N PHE A 95 -9.09 5.15 -11.61
CA PHE A 95 -8.71 4.42 -12.81
C PHE A 95 -8.82 5.35 -14.02
N THR A 96 -7.79 5.38 -14.86
CA THR A 96 -7.76 6.22 -16.06
C THR A 96 -7.29 5.42 -17.27
N PRO A 97 -7.91 5.64 -18.46
CA PRO A 97 -7.46 4.99 -19.69
C PRO A 97 -6.11 5.54 -20.21
N VAL A 98 -5.65 6.65 -19.68
CA VAL A 98 -4.37 7.26 -20.08
C VAL A 98 -3.24 6.27 -19.83
N LEU A 99 -2.37 6.05 -20.82
CA LEU A 99 -1.17 5.22 -20.64
C LEU A 99 -0.16 5.90 -19.74
N PHE A 100 0.62 5.12 -18.99
CA PHE A 100 1.58 5.68 -18.04
C PHE A 100 2.55 6.70 -18.66
N PRO A 101 3.12 6.49 -19.88
CA PRO A 101 3.98 7.49 -20.50
C PRO A 101 3.30 8.82 -20.84
N ASP A 102 1.97 8.79 -21.01
CA ASP A 102 1.16 9.97 -21.36
C ASP A 102 0.48 10.60 -20.14
N PHE A 103 0.70 10.03 -18.95
CA PHE A 103 0.14 10.52 -17.70
C PHE A 103 0.89 11.79 -17.23
N THR A 104 0.40 12.94 -17.67
CA THR A 104 1.01 14.25 -17.43
C THR A 104 0.65 14.80 -16.04
N LYS A 105 1.30 15.93 -15.69
CA LYS A 105 0.93 16.71 -14.50
C LYS A 105 -0.55 17.11 -14.51
N GLN A 106 -1.09 17.47 -15.67
CA GLN A 106 -2.51 17.81 -15.80
C GLN A 106 -3.41 16.62 -15.42
N CYS A 107 -3.12 15.41 -15.91
CA CYS A 107 -3.86 14.20 -15.53
C CYS A 107 -3.79 13.93 -14.02
N PHE A 108 -2.64 14.22 -13.41
CA PHE A 108 -2.47 14.08 -11.96
C PHE A 108 -3.30 15.12 -11.20
N ASP A 109 -3.29 16.38 -11.62
CA ASP A 109 -4.08 17.46 -11.01
C ASP A 109 -5.60 17.14 -11.11
N GLU A 110 -6.07 16.60 -12.24
CA GLU A 110 -7.44 16.14 -12.42
C GLU A 110 -7.80 15.00 -11.47
N ALA A 111 -6.92 14.01 -11.32
CA ALA A 111 -7.12 12.92 -10.37
C ALA A 111 -7.19 13.43 -8.92
N LEU A 112 -6.33 14.36 -8.53
CA LEU A 112 -6.37 14.99 -7.20
C LEU A 112 -7.64 15.82 -6.98
N ALA A 113 -8.12 16.53 -8.00
CA ALA A 113 -9.37 17.26 -7.92
C ALA A 113 -10.56 16.33 -7.70
N GLU A 114 -10.60 15.18 -8.39
CA GLU A 114 -11.62 14.15 -8.16
C GLU A 114 -11.53 13.58 -6.73
N TYR A 115 -10.34 13.24 -6.28
CA TYR A 115 -10.12 12.77 -4.91
C TYR A 115 -10.62 13.76 -3.86
N ALA A 116 -10.39 15.06 -4.04
CA ALA A 116 -10.81 16.09 -3.12
C ALA A 116 -12.35 16.21 -2.98
N HIS A 117 -13.11 15.73 -3.96
CA HIS A 117 -14.58 15.73 -3.92
C HIS A 117 -15.18 14.47 -3.29
N ARG A 118 -14.36 13.46 -2.98
CA ARG A 118 -14.84 12.20 -2.41
C ARG A 118 -15.09 12.31 -0.91
N ASP A 119 -16.18 11.71 -0.47
CA ASP A 119 -16.52 11.60 0.96
C ASP A 119 -15.92 10.31 1.55
N ARG A 120 -14.81 10.44 2.26
CA ARG A 120 -14.09 9.33 2.89
C ARG A 120 -14.73 8.95 4.23
N ARG A 121 -15.54 7.91 4.23
CA ARG A 121 -16.30 7.47 5.42
C ARG A 121 -15.59 6.42 6.26
N MET A 122 -14.53 5.79 5.76
CA MET A 122 -13.74 4.74 6.46
C MET A 122 -14.63 3.74 7.24
N GLY A 123 -15.73 3.28 6.60
CA GLY A 123 -16.70 2.37 7.23
C GLY A 123 -17.70 3.04 8.18
N GLY A 124 -17.63 4.33 8.42
CA GLY A 124 -18.58 5.08 9.26
C GLY A 124 -19.86 5.48 8.51
N ASN A 125 -21.01 5.38 9.18
CA ASN A 125 -22.26 5.92 8.66
C ASN A 125 -22.35 7.42 8.93
N THR A 126 -22.27 8.26 7.90
CA THR A 126 -22.71 9.66 8.02
C THR A 126 -24.21 9.69 8.21
N LYS A 127 -24.68 10.07 9.39
CA LYS A 127 -26.11 10.40 9.56
C LYS A 127 -26.42 11.53 8.58
N LYS A 128 -27.24 11.24 7.57
CA LYS A 128 -27.84 12.30 6.75
C LYS A 128 -28.60 13.22 7.70
N LYS A 129 -28.16 14.48 7.78
CA LYS A 129 -28.99 15.57 8.33
C LYS A 129 -30.06 15.93 7.31
#